data_b0a36c557b952621096f51ac2b9cbc9a
#
_entry.id   b0a36c557b952621096f51ac2b9cbc9a
#
_cell.length_a   1.000
_cell.length_b   1.000
_cell.length_c   1.000
_cell.angle_alpha   90.00
_cell.angle_beta   90.00
_cell.angle_gamma   90.00
#
_symmetry.space_group_name_H-M   'P 1'
#
loop_
_entity.id
_entity.type
_entity.pdbx_description
1 polymer ?
#
loop_
_entity_poly.entity_id
_entity_poly.type
_entity_poly.pdbx_seq_one_letter_code
_entity_poly.pdbx_strand_id
1 'polypeptide(L)'
;MKKFLMVLAFAGVSMAGFAQDEVPTKKYSVATNSFWSNWFVQAGIDWNAWYSGQEHGADLKVNPFKDFRSNPGVALAIGKWFTPGLGLRVKAQGIWGKRVGDNDAPTSKVDNGNKYWIAQGQAMFNLTNMFLGYSENRLLDIIPFVGAGVGRSMSHNYYATGLSAGVQASARLSKFTRLYAEAGWNRYEGDLDGYDQYYGNRGWDSHDNNLYVELGLQFNLGKTGWEKTPDLDAINAQHQAALDALNSRLRDAEAENARLREALANQKPVETISESVKELISTPISVFFNIDKTNIASQKDLVNVRALAKYAVDNNNNLLVTGYADSATGTPQRNQWLSEERAKTLANELVNMGVQSNKITQVGKGGVETLTPISFNRRATVQVTD
;
A
#
# COMPACT_ATOMS: atom_id res chain seq x y z
N MET A 1 13.13 36.12 33.74
CA MET A 1 13.57 34.72 33.50
C MET A 1 12.45 33.68 33.68
N LYS A 2 11.52 33.80 34.63
CA LYS A 2 10.42 32.82 34.77
C LYS A 2 9.35 32.86 33.64
N LYS A 3 9.17 34.00 32.97
CA LYS A 3 8.21 34.16 31.87
C LYS A 3 8.67 33.55 30.53
N PHE A 4 9.99 33.46 30.32
CA PHE A 4 10.63 32.85 29.14
C PHE A 4 10.52 31.31 29.15
N LEU A 5 10.49 30.69 30.33
CA LEU A 5 10.32 29.24 30.50
C LEU A 5 8.91 28.78 30.17
N MET A 6 7.88 29.60 30.38
CA MET A 6 6.50 29.25 30.01
C MET A 6 6.27 29.25 28.49
N VAL A 7 6.86 30.19 27.76
CA VAL A 7 6.75 30.23 26.29
C VAL A 7 7.49 29.05 25.65
N LEU A 8 8.63 28.64 26.19
CA LEU A 8 9.37 27.46 25.75
C LEU A 8 8.63 26.15 26.07
N ALA A 9 7.88 26.07 27.17
CA ALA A 9 7.04 24.92 27.50
C ALA A 9 5.84 24.80 26.52
N PHE A 10 5.27 25.91 26.07
CA PHE A 10 4.19 25.92 25.07
C PHE A 10 4.70 25.56 23.66
N ALA A 11 5.88 26.00 23.27
CA ALA A 11 6.52 25.62 22.00
C ALA A 11 6.99 24.15 21.98
N GLY A 12 7.39 23.61 23.13
CA GLY A 12 7.83 22.22 23.25
C GLY A 12 6.70 21.17 23.19
N VAL A 13 5.49 21.54 23.61
CA VAL A 13 4.33 20.64 23.58
C VAL A 13 3.68 20.55 22.19
N SER A 14 3.82 21.61 21.36
CA SER A 14 3.28 21.61 20.00
C SER A 14 4.13 20.82 18.99
N MET A 15 5.38 20.50 19.29
CA MET A 15 6.27 19.73 18.39
C MET A 15 6.31 18.23 18.69
N ALA A 16 5.81 17.78 19.84
CA ALA A 16 5.81 16.36 20.21
C ALA A 16 4.58 15.57 19.71
N GLY A 17 3.66 16.22 18.99
CA GLY A 17 2.37 15.62 18.58
C GLY A 17 2.24 15.25 17.10
N PHE A 18 3.23 15.53 16.27
CA PHE A 18 3.23 15.14 14.86
C PHE A 18 4.36 14.15 14.55
N ALA A 19 4.44 13.07 15.32
CA ALA A 19 4.90 11.82 14.73
C ALA A 19 3.94 11.57 13.55
N GLN A 20 4.50 11.38 12.38
CA GLN A 20 3.77 11.08 11.15
C GLN A 20 2.92 9.83 11.41
N ASP A 21 1.70 10.01 11.93
CA ASP A 21 0.78 8.91 12.16
C ASP A 21 0.49 8.31 10.79
N GLU A 22 0.98 7.09 10.57
CA GLU A 22 0.66 6.33 9.36
C GLU A 22 -0.85 6.34 9.20
N VAL A 23 -1.31 6.76 8.02
CA VAL A 23 -2.74 6.79 7.71
C VAL A 23 -3.35 5.42 8.01
N PRO A 24 -4.33 5.31 8.91
CA PRO A 24 -4.95 4.03 9.24
C PRO A 24 -5.45 3.34 7.97
N THR A 25 -5.09 2.08 7.79
CA THR A 25 -5.44 1.30 6.60
C THR A 25 -6.18 0.03 6.97
N LYS A 26 -7.15 -0.36 6.13
CA LYS A 26 -7.87 -1.63 6.32
C LYS A 26 -6.93 -2.82 6.15
N LYS A 27 -6.97 -3.76 7.08
CA LYS A 27 -6.07 -4.92 7.13
C LYS A 27 -6.17 -5.81 5.88
N TYR A 28 -7.38 -5.99 5.36
CA TYR A 28 -7.69 -6.96 4.28
C TYR A 28 -8.13 -6.30 2.98
N SER A 29 -8.17 -4.98 2.90
CA SER A 29 -8.59 -4.25 1.70
C SER A 29 -7.40 -3.56 1.04
N VAL A 30 -7.32 -3.72 -0.26
CA VAL A 30 -6.29 -3.08 -1.10
C VAL A 30 -6.95 -2.41 -2.31
N ALA A 31 -6.32 -1.38 -2.82
CA ALA A 31 -6.76 -0.71 -4.03
C ALA A 31 -6.58 -1.62 -5.24
N THR A 32 -7.50 -1.53 -6.20
CA THR A 32 -7.43 -2.26 -7.47
C THR A 32 -6.25 -1.76 -8.28
N ASN A 33 -5.41 -2.68 -8.73
CA ASN A 33 -4.26 -2.38 -9.57
C ASN A 33 -4.58 -2.50 -11.08
N SER A 34 -3.70 -1.91 -11.89
CA SER A 34 -3.72 -2.07 -13.34
C SER A 34 -3.64 -3.54 -13.74
N PHE A 35 -4.25 -3.90 -14.89
CA PHE A 35 -4.14 -5.25 -15.47
C PHE A 35 -2.68 -5.70 -15.62
N TRP A 36 -1.77 -4.81 -15.94
CA TRP A 36 -0.35 -5.11 -16.16
C TRP A 36 0.48 -5.23 -14.86
N SER A 37 -0.11 -4.98 -13.70
CA SER A 37 0.56 -5.14 -12.41
C SER A 37 0.53 -6.58 -11.91
N ASN A 38 1.52 -6.93 -11.08
CA ASN A 38 1.60 -8.21 -10.35
C ASN A 38 1.70 -9.46 -11.22
N TRP A 39 2.26 -9.33 -12.42
CA TRP A 39 2.68 -10.47 -13.21
C TRP A 39 3.99 -11.03 -12.69
N PHE A 40 4.18 -12.33 -12.88
CA PHE A 40 5.43 -13.00 -12.54
C PHE A 40 5.74 -14.13 -13.52
N VAL A 41 7.01 -14.47 -13.59
CA VAL A 41 7.51 -15.68 -14.25
C VAL A 41 8.26 -16.52 -13.23
N GLN A 42 8.20 -17.84 -13.39
CA GLN A 42 8.91 -18.79 -12.54
C GLN A 42 9.75 -19.71 -13.42
N ALA A 43 10.93 -20.06 -12.95
CA ALA A 43 11.79 -21.08 -13.53
C ALA A 43 12.36 -21.95 -12.41
N GLY A 44 12.21 -23.25 -12.53
CA GLY A 44 12.62 -24.20 -11.51
C GLY A 44 13.13 -25.51 -12.10
N ILE A 45 13.78 -26.26 -11.22
CA ILE A 45 14.14 -27.66 -11.42
C ILE A 45 13.27 -28.48 -10.48
N ASP A 46 12.72 -29.57 -10.99
CA ASP A 46 11.92 -30.48 -10.21
C ASP A 46 12.59 -31.87 -10.14
N TRP A 47 12.22 -32.61 -9.11
CA TRP A 47 12.45 -34.01 -8.97
C TRP A 47 11.09 -34.70 -8.92
N ASN A 48 10.77 -35.46 -9.96
CA ASN A 48 9.46 -36.05 -10.14
C ASN A 48 9.53 -37.59 -10.03
N ALA A 49 8.42 -38.16 -9.58
CA ALA A 49 8.25 -39.62 -9.47
C ALA A 49 6.84 -40.00 -9.96
N TRP A 50 6.80 -40.98 -10.86
CA TRP A 50 5.56 -41.49 -11.43
C TRP A 50 5.03 -42.68 -10.66
N TYR A 51 3.72 -42.76 -10.51
CA TYR A 51 2.95 -43.83 -9.92
C TYR A 51 1.74 -44.09 -10.81
N SER A 52 1.65 -45.27 -11.40
CA SER A 52 0.57 -45.57 -12.34
C SER A 52 -0.42 -46.60 -11.81
N GLY A 53 -1.54 -46.71 -12.47
CA GLY A 53 -2.57 -47.70 -12.14
C GLY A 53 -2.10 -49.16 -12.24
N GLN A 54 -1.09 -49.43 -13.08
CA GLN A 54 -0.52 -50.73 -13.29
C GLN A 54 0.24 -51.30 -12.08
N GLU A 55 0.56 -50.44 -11.11
CA GLU A 55 1.24 -50.89 -9.89
C GLU A 55 0.34 -51.67 -8.92
N HIS A 56 -1.01 -51.62 -9.13
CA HIS A 56 -1.93 -52.32 -8.28
C HIS A 56 -1.72 -53.85 -8.36
N GLY A 57 -1.29 -54.43 -7.25
CA GLY A 57 -1.00 -55.85 -7.16
C GLY A 57 0.41 -56.27 -7.62
N ALA A 58 1.20 -55.34 -8.11
CA ALA A 58 2.61 -55.56 -8.40
C ALA A 58 3.49 -55.41 -7.15
N ASP A 59 4.46 -56.22 -6.95
CA ASP A 59 5.40 -56.17 -5.82
C ASP A 59 6.49 -55.08 -6.07
N LEU A 60 6.05 -53.85 -6.31
CA LEU A 60 6.93 -52.74 -6.61
C LEU A 60 7.26 -51.94 -5.33
N LYS A 61 8.50 -51.49 -5.23
CA LYS A 61 8.96 -50.65 -4.11
C LYS A 61 8.38 -49.23 -4.23
N VAL A 62 7.59 -48.82 -3.26
CA VAL A 62 6.84 -47.54 -3.24
C VAL A 62 7.71 -46.33 -2.89
N ASN A 63 9.01 -46.40 -2.88
CA ASN A 63 9.86 -45.27 -2.54
C ASN A 63 9.99 -44.29 -3.73
N PRO A 64 9.62 -43.00 -3.59
CA PRO A 64 9.68 -42.00 -4.68
C PRO A 64 11.12 -41.71 -5.16
N PHE A 65 12.13 -42.04 -4.37
CA PHE A 65 13.53 -41.79 -4.71
C PHE A 65 14.22 -43.00 -5.39
N LYS A 66 13.48 -44.05 -5.74
CA LYS A 66 14.03 -45.19 -6.47
C LYS A 66 14.36 -44.80 -7.91
N ASP A 67 15.50 -45.27 -8.39
CA ASP A 67 16.07 -44.93 -9.70
C ASP A 67 15.16 -45.30 -10.88
N PHE A 68 14.34 -46.33 -10.74
CA PHE A 68 13.41 -46.75 -11.79
C PHE A 68 12.17 -45.85 -11.92
N ARG A 69 11.88 -45.04 -10.92
CA ARG A 69 10.68 -44.23 -10.79
C ARG A 69 10.94 -42.74 -10.95
N SER A 70 12.03 -42.25 -10.39
CA SER A 70 12.27 -40.80 -10.24
C SER A 70 13.25 -40.27 -11.27
N ASN A 71 13.05 -39.01 -11.63
CA ASN A 71 13.88 -38.28 -12.59
C ASN A 71 13.88 -36.79 -12.34
N PRO A 72 14.98 -36.07 -12.64
CA PRO A 72 14.96 -34.62 -12.67
C PRO A 72 14.12 -34.12 -13.83
N GLY A 73 13.53 -32.94 -13.65
CA GLY A 73 12.78 -32.21 -14.67
C GLY A 73 13.03 -30.72 -14.57
N VAL A 74 12.37 -29.99 -15.45
CA VAL A 74 12.36 -28.53 -15.47
C VAL A 74 10.93 -28.01 -15.48
N ALA A 75 10.72 -26.83 -14.88
CA ALA A 75 9.44 -26.17 -14.83
C ALA A 75 9.57 -24.70 -15.19
N LEU A 76 8.61 -24.21 -15.96
CA LEU A 76 8.44 -22.81 -16.29
C LEU A 76 7.00 -22.41 -16.02
N ALA A 77 6.78 -21.23 -15.47
CA ALA A 77 5.44 -20.71 -15.30
C ALA A 77 5.38 -19.21 -15.55
N ILE A 78 4.21 -18.78 -15.98
CA ILE A 78 3.81 -17.37 -16.01
C ILE A 78 2.49 -17.23 -15.26
N GLY A 79 2.38 -16.21 -14.44
CA GLY A 79 1.18 -15.99 -13.66
C GLY A 79 0.97 -14.55 -13.29
N LYS A 80 -0.18 -14.31 -12.68
CA LYS A 80 -0.60 -13.01 -12.20
C LYS A 80 -1.33 -13.14 -10.87
N TRP A 81 -1.02 -12.24 -9.96
CA TRP A 81 -1.83 -12.03 -8.77
C TRP A 81 -2.91 -11.01 -9.05
N PHE A 82 -4.18 -11.37 -8.88
CA PHE A 82 -5.35 -10.49 -9.04
C PHE A 82 -5.68 -9.77 -7.75
N THR A 83 -5.45 -10.43 -6.62
CA THR A 83 -5.52 -9.88 -5.27
C THR A 83 -4.30 -10.35 -4.49
N PRO A 84 -4.01 -9.81 -3.31
CA PRO A 84 -2.93 -10.34 -2.46
C PRO A 84 -3.07 -11.83 -2.13
N GLY A 85 -4.31 -12.34 -2.11
CA GLY A 85 -4.62 -13.72 -1.74
C GLY A 85 -4.91 -14.65 -2.91
N LEU A 86 -5.25 -14.14 -4.10
CA LEU A 86 -5.67 -14.96 -5.25
C LEU A 86 -4.83 -14.65 -6.49
N GLY A 87 -4.23 -15.69 -7.06
CA GLY A 87 -3.48 -15.64 -8.30
C GLY A 87 -3.87 -16.77 -9.26
N LEU A 88 -3.53 -16.59 -10.51
CA LEU A 88 -3.60 -17.63 -11.54
C LEU A 88 -2.24 -17.76 -12.19
N ARG A 89 -1.84 -18.99 -12.50
CA ARG A 89 -0.65 -19.25 -13.33
C ARG A 89 -0.91 -20.33 -14.37
N VAL A 90 -0.18 -20.25 -15.45
CA VAL A 90 0.03 -21.36 -16.38
C VAL A 90 1.43 -21.88 -16.14
N LYS A 91 1.53 -23.18 -15.86
CA LYS A 91 2.79 -23.88 -15.58
C LYS A 91 3.00 -24.96 -16.60
N ALA A 92 4.20 -25.03 -17.15
CA ALA A 92 4.69 -26.12 -17.97
C ALA A 92 5.84 -26.82 -17.24
N GLN A 93 5.81 -28.14 -17.18
CA GLN A 93 6.87 -28.93 -16.56
C GLN A 93 7.11 -30.22 -17.32
N GLY A 94 8.27 -30.84 -17.14
CA GLY A 94 8.57 -32.15 -17.70
C GLY A 94 9.94 -32.25 -18.31
N ILE A 95 9.97 -32.79 -19.46
CA ILE A 95 10.95 -33.25 -20.43
C ILE A 95 11.37 -34.67 -20.13
N TRP A 96 11.92 -34.95 -18.98
CA TRP A 96 12.42 -36.28 -18.63
C TRP A 96 11.55 -36.90 -17.54
N GLY A 97 11.14 -38.13 -17.74
CA GLY A 97 10.41 -38.95 -16.78
C GLY A 97 10.76 -40.40 -16.94
N LYS A 98 10.27 -41.20 -16.02
CA LYS A 98 10.40 -42.66 -16.08
C LYS A 98 9.03 -43.28 -15.92
N ARG A 99 8.72 -44.21 -16.81
CA ARG A 99 7.54 -45.03 -16.74
C ARG A 99 7.72 -46.16 -15.72
N VAL A 100 6.67 -46.52 -15.07
CA VAL A 100 6.61 -47.64 -14.12
C VAL A 100 5.84 -48.79 -14.75
N GLY A 101 6.49 -49.90 -14.98
CA GLY A 101 5.89 -51.09 -15.59
C GLY A 101 5.55 -52.18 -14.57
N ASP A 102 4.81 -53.19 -14.99
CA ASP A 102 4.36 -54.32 -14.17
C ASP A 102 5.47 -55.21 -13.67
N ASN A 103 6.53 -55.24 -14.39
CA ASN A 103 7.68 -56.05 -14.03
C ASN A 103 8.71 -55.20 -13.33
N ASP A 104 9.24 -55.71 -12.27
CA ASP A 104 10.42 -55.23 -11.59
C ASP A 104 11.64 -55.31 -12.55
N ALA A 105 11.49 -54.74 -13.74
CA ALA A 105 12.49 -54.61 -14.77
C ALA A 105 13.21 -53.26 -14.71
N PRO A 106 13.71 -52.85 -13.51
CA PRO A 106 14.58 -51.71 -13.40
C PRO A 106 15.98 -52.04 -13.89
N THR A 107 16.18 -53.23 -14.39
CA THR A 107 17.50 -53.72 -14.82
C THR A 107 17.86 -53.27 -16.22
N SER A 108 16.94 -52.93 -17.08
CA SER A 108 17.28 -52.30 -18.35
C SER A 108 17.14 -50.77 -18.21
N LYS A 109 18.23 -50.10 -18.01
CA LYS A 109 18.34 -48.62 -18.00
C LYS A 109 17.84 -47.97 -19.28
N VAL A 110 17.45 -48.71 -20.27
CA VAL A 110 17.16 -48.26 -21.63
C VAL A 110 15.64 -48.10 -21.86
N ASP A 111 14.79 -48.88 -21.16
CA ASP A 111 13.40 -49.02 -21.62
C ASP A 111 12.34 -48.32 -20.78
N ASN A 112 12.64 -47.70 -19.63
CA ASN A 112 11.65 -47.03 -18.81
C ASN A 112 11.63 -45.49 -18.94
N GLY A 113 12.41 -44.96 -19.86
CA GLY A 113 12.42 -43.50 -20.10
C GLY A 113 11.15 -43.05 -20.83
N ASN A 114 10.50 -42.02 -20.31
CA ASN A 114 9.36 -41.35 -20.94
C ASN A 114 9.66 -39.85 -21.07
N LYS A 115 9.75 -39.36 -22.30
CA LYS A 115 9.80 -37.91 -22.54
C LYS A 115 8.38 -37.38 -22.55
N TYR A 116 8.13 -36.39 -21.75
CA TYR A 116 6.77 -35.81 -21.62
C TYR A 116 6.83 -34.32 -21.40
N TRP A 117 5.72 -33.68 -21.59
CA TRP A 117 5.44 -32.34 -21.07
C TRP A 117 4.02 -32.27 -20.49
N ILE A 118 3.83 -31.42 -19.53
CA ILE A 118 2.57 -31.13 -18.88
C ILE A 118 2.39 -29.61 -18.90
N ALA A 119 1.20 -29.14 -19.29
CA ALA A 119 0.82 -27.74 -19.21
C ALA A 119 -0.49 -27.60 -18.42
N GLN A 120 -0.49 -26.76 -17.40
CA GLN A 120 -1.57 -26.66 -16.42
C GLN A 120 -1.93 -25.19 -16.15
N GLY A 121 -3.24 -24.91 -16.10
CA GLY A 121 -3.78 -23.70 -15.48
C GLY A 121 -4.03 -23.96 -14.01
N GLN A 122 -3.50 -23.12 -13.13
CA GLN A 122 -3.55 -23.31 -11.68
C GLN A 122 -4.05 -22.05 -10.98
N ALA A 123 -5.02 -22.22 -10.07
CA ALA A 123 -5.43 -21.21 -9.12
C ALA A 123 -4.57 -21.30 -7.87
N MET A 124 -4.02 -20.17 -7.45
CA MET A 124 -3.07 -20.04 -6.35
C MET A 124 -3.69 -19.23 -5.22
N PHE A 125 -3.58 -19.69 -3.99
CA PHE A 125 -4.16 -19.07 -2.80
C PHE A 125 -3.05 -18.71 -1.82
N ASN A 126 -2.70 -17.43 -1.70
CA ASN A 126 -1.72 -17.00 -0.70
C ASN A 126 -2.37 -16.93 0.68
N LEU A 127 -2.32 -18.06 1.42
CA LEU A 127 -2.93 -18.16 2.76
C LEU A 127 -2.34 -17.15 3.74
N THR A 128 -1.06 -16.88 3.62
CA THR A 128 -0.38 -15.95 4.51
C THR A 128 -0.96 -14.54 4.38
N ASN A 129 -1.23 -14.09 3.14
CA ASN A 129 -1.88 -12.80 2.91
C ASN A 129 -3.38 -12.83 3.28
N MET A 130 -4.05 -13.96 3.08
CA MET A 130 -5.48 -14.10 3.39
C MET A 130 -5.75 -14.04 4.90
N PHE A 131 -4.92 -14.69 5.72
CA PHE A 131 -5.13 -14.75 7.17
C PHE A 131 -4.42 -13.65 7.95
N LEU A 132 -3.24 -13.22 7.51
CA LEU A 132 -2.43 -12.23 8.22
C LEU A 132 -2.56 -10.81 7.62
N GLY A 133 -3.32 -10.66 6.53
CA GLY A 133 -3.41 -9.42 5.78
C GLY A 133 -2.21 -9.20 4.87
N TYR A 134 -2.33 -8.28 3.91
CA TYR A 134 -1.26 -7.98 2.97
C TYR A 134 -0.10 -7.21 3.63
N SER A 135 1.11 -7.66 3.38
CA SER A 135 2.34 -6.95 3.73
C SER A 135 3.38 -7.09 2.61
N GLU A 136 3.84 -5.96 2.07
CA GLU A 136 4.85 -5.94 1.02
C GLU A 136 6.19 -6.53 1.50
N ASN A 137 6.50 -6.36 2.79
CA ASN A 137 7.79 -6.77 3.37
C ASN A 137 7.80 -8.20 3.94
N ARG A 138 6.74 -8.98 3.72
CA ARG A 138 6.68 -10.34 4.23
C ARG A 138 7.76 -11.22 3.61
N LEU A 139 8.51 -11.91 4.47
CA LEU A 139 9.61 -12.76 4.06
C LEU A 139 9.12 -14.07 3.44
N LEU A 140 8.11 -14.72 4.04
CA LEU A 140 7.64 -16.04 3.66
C LEU A 140 6.14 -16.05 3.38
N ASP A 141 5.74 -16.65 2.27
CA ASP A 141 4.35 -16.91 1.90
C ASP A 141 4.13 -18.41 1.68
N ILE A 142 2.97 -18.91 2.14
CA ILE A 142 2.49 -20.27 1.91
C ILE A 142 1.33 -20.20 0.92
N ILE A 143 1.46 -20.91 -0.18
CA ILE A 143 0.61 -20.75 -1.34
C ILE A 143 0.15 -22.13 -1.85
N PRO A 144 -0.91 -22.74 -1.30
CA PRO A 144 -1.54 -23.88 -1.94
C PRO A 144 -2.09 -23.49 -3.31
N PHE A 145 -2.15 -24.48 -4.17
CA PHE A 145 -2.73 -24.34 -5.51
C PHE A 145 -3.49 -25.59 -5.92
N VAL A 146 -4.44 -25.39 -6.81
CA VAL A 146 -5.15 -26.44 -7.52
C VAL A 146 -5.28 -26.07 -8.98
N GLY A 147 -5.33 -27.05 -9.86
CA GLY A 147 -5.41 -26.78 -11.29
C GLY A 147 -5.82 -27.99 -12.11
N ALA A 148 -5.92 -27.71 -13.40
CA ALA A 148 -6.18 -28.73 -14.41
C ALA A 148 -5.35 -28.42 -15.66
N GLY A 149 -5.10 -29.43 -16.47
CA GLY A 149 -4.33 -29.25 -17.67
C GLY A 149 -4.25 -30.46 -18.55
N VAL A 150 -3.30 -30.40 -19.47
CA VAL A 150 -3.04 -31.45 -20.45
C VAL A 150 -1.59 -31.88 -20.38
N GLY A 151 -1.36 -33.13 -20.60
CA GLY A 151 -0.04 -33.70 -20.74
C GLY A 151 0.12 -34.45 -22.06
N ARG A 152 1.35 -34.59 -22.51
CA ARG A 152 1.70 -35.40 -23.66
C ARG A 152 2.93 -36.25 -23.38
N SER A 153 2.80 -37.53 -23.55
CA SER A 153 3.96 -38.44 -23.71
C SER A 153 4.50 -38.24 -25.13
N MET A 154 5.70 -37.71 -25.24
CA MET A 154 6.38 -37.55 -26.54
C MET A 154 6.99 -38.86 -27.01
N SER A 155 7.32 -39.74 -26.08
CA SER A 155 7.88 -41.07 -26.42
C SER A 155 6.86 -41.99 -27.07
N HIS A 156 5.57 -41.86 -26.66
CA HIS A 156 4.51 -42.77 -27.12
C HIS A 156 3.38 -42.04 -27.88
N ASN A 157 3.47 -40.69 -27.96
CA ASN A 157 2.49 -39.83 -28.68
C ASN A 157 1.07 -39.91 -28.09
N TYR A 158 0.94 -40.03 -26.76
CA TYR A 158 -0.33 -39.99 -26.05
C TYR A 158 -0.59 -38.63 -25.43
N TYR A 159 -1.87 -38.24 -25.39
CA TYR A 159 -2.35 -37.06 -24.69
C TYR A 159 -3.27 -37.49 -23.55
N ALA A 160 -3.17 -36.80 -22.43
CA ALA A 160 -4.01 -37.01 -21.27
C ALA A 160 -4.43 -35.69 -20.67
N THR A 161 -5.64 -35.65 -20.13
CA THR A 161 -6.09 -34.54 -19.28
C THR A 161 -5.82 -34.88 -17.82
N GLY A 162 -5.67 -33.87 -16.97
CA GLY A 162 -5.34 -34.13 -15.58
C GLY A 162 -5.61 -32.97 -14.65
N LEU A 163 -5.51 -33.30 -13.37
CA LEU A 163 -5.64 -32.37 -12.26
C LEU A 163 -4.30 -32.20 -11.55
N SER A 164 -4.11 -31.07 -10.93
CA SER A 164 -2.96 -30.80 -10.10
C SER A 164 -3.35 -30.16 -8.77
N ALA A 165 -2.59 -30.48 -7.72
CA ALA A 165 -2.72 -29.84 -6.44
C ALA A 165 -1.35 -29.83 -5.75
N GLY A 166 -1.10 -28.83 -4.91
CA GLY A 166 0.15 -28.75 -4.18
C GLY A 166 0.27 -27.52 -3.31
N VAL A 167 1.45 -27.34 -2.76
CA VAL A 167 1.77 -26.20 -1.91
C VAL A 167 3.13 -25.65 -2.30
N GLN A 168 3.20 -24.35 -2.48
CA GLN A 168 4.43 -23.58 -2.69
C GLN A 168 4.74 -22.75 -1.44
N ALA A 169 5.96 -22.87 -0.95
CA ALA A 169 6.56 -21.94 0.01
C ALA A 169 7.43 -20.96 -0.77
N SER A 170 7.20 -19.65 -0.59
CA SER A 170 7.88 -18.62 -1.35
C SER A 170 8.56 -17.61 -0.43
N ALA A 171 9.88 -17.52 -0.50
CA ALA A 171 10.71 -16.62 0.30
C ALA A 171 11.14 -15.40 -0.52
N ARG A 172 10.96 -14.20 0.02
CA ARG A 172 11.38 -12.95 -0.63
C ARG A 172 12.89 -12.76 -0.53
N LEU A 173 13.55 -12.67 -1.67
CA LEU A 173 14.98 -12.31 -1.75
C LEU A 173 15.15 -10.81 -2.02
N SER A 174 14.30 -10.25 -2.88
CA SER A 174 14.31 -8.83 -3.22
C SER A 174 12.89 -8.37 -3.59
N LYS A 175 12.73 -7.11 -3.98
CA LYS A 175 11.47 -6.59 -4.53
C LYS A 175 11.02 -7.35 -5.80
N PHE A 176 11.97 -7.77 -6.62
CA PHE A 176 11.68 -8.39 -7.91
C PHE A 176 11.87 -9.91 -7.92
N THR A 177 12.55 -10.48 -6.92
CA THR A 177 12.96 -11.89 -6.93
C THR A 177 12.53 -12.61 -5.67
N ARG A 178 11.95 -13.79 -5.83
CA ARG A 178 11.61 -14.72 -4.75
C ARG A 178 12.21 -16.09 -5.03
N LEU A 179 12.70 -16.75 -4.00
CA LEU A 179 13.01 -18.16 -4.02
C LEU A 179 11.73 -18.93 -3.70
N TYR A 180 11.43 -20.00 -4.39
CA TYR A 180 10.33 -20.86 -4.02
C TYR A 180 10.73 -22.33 -3.97
N ALA A 181 10.08 -23.04 -3.07
CA ALA A 181 10.06 -24.50 -3.00
C ALA A 181 8.60 -24.94 -3.11
N GLU A 182 8.34 -25.93 -3.94
CA GLU A 182 7.00 -26.43 -4.22
C GLU A 182 6.98 -27.95 -4.10
N ALA A 183 5.91 -28.49 -3.50
CA ALA A 183 5.59 -29.91 -3.52
C ALA A 183 4.20 -30.07 -4.11
N GLY A 184 4.07 -30.94 -5.09
CA GLY A 184 2.82 -31.09 -5.81
C GLY A 184 2.56 -32.52 -6.26
N TRP A 185 1.30 -32.73 -6.57
CA TRP A 185 0.76 -33.97 -7.09
C TRP A 185 -0.09 -33.66 -8.32
N ASN A 186 0.23 -34.37 -9.40
CA ASN A 186 -0.52 -34.33 -10.64
C ASN A 186 -1.17 -35.69 -10.83
N ARG A 187 -2.42 -35.69 -11.23
CA ARG A 187 -3.17 -36.92 -11.58
C ARG A 187 -3.72 -36.79 -12.99
N TYR A 188 -3.30 -37.65 -13.86
CA TYR A 188 -3.70 -37.69 -15.26
C TYR A 188 -4.51 -38.94 -15.55
N GLU A 189 -5.31 -38.88 -16.62
CA GLU A 189 -5.86 -40.06 -17.26
C GLU A 189 -4.73 -41.05 -17.53
N GLY A 190 -5.02 -42.33 -17.52
CA GLY A 190 -4.03 -43.37 -17.79
C GLY A 190 -3.35 -43.19 -19.14
N ASP A 191 -2.19 -43.83 -19.29
CA ASP A 191 -1.32 -43.88 -20.46
C ASP A 191 -0.36 -42.69 -20.67
N LEU A 192 -0.36 -41.70 -19.80
CA LEU A 192 0.61 -40.60 -19.91
C LEU A 192 2.04 -41.06 -19.60
N ASP A 193 2.20 -42.06 -18.74
CA ASP A 193 3.49 -42.67 -18.46
C ASP A 193 4.03 -43.51 -19.65
N GLY A 194 3.16 -43.74 -20.65
CA GLY A 194 3.50 -44.48 -21.89
C GLY A 194 3.40 -45.98 -21.76
N TYR A 195 2.77 -46.52 -20.72
CA TYR A 195 2.54 -47.93 -20.52
C TYR A 195 1.11 -48.29 -20.92
N ASP A 196 0.87 -48.43 -22.22
CA ASP A 196 -0.38 -48.96 -22.73
C ASP A 196 -0.11 -49.95 -23.85
N GLN A 197 -0.04 -51.17 -23.56
CA GLN A 197 0.00 -52.14 -24.66
C GLN A 197 -0.99 -53.30 -24.52
N TYR A 198 -1.65 -53.47 -23.40
CA TYR A 198 -2.43 -54.68 -23.24
C TYR A 198 -3.83 -54.56 -22.69
N TYR A 199 -4.26 -53.46 -22.12
CA TYR A 199 -5.51 -53.40 -21.35
C TYR A 199 -6.51 -52.34 -21.74
N GLY A 200 -6.30 -51.56 -22.76
CA GLY A 200 -7.35 -50.71 -23.40
C GLY A 200 -8.13 -49.75 -22.51
N ASN A 201 -7.68 -49.52 -21.27
CA ASN A 201 -8.39 -48.71 -20.32
C ASN A 201 -7.81 -47.28 -20.39
N ARG A 202 -8.28 -46.54 -21.41
CA ARG A 202 -8.05 -45.10 -21.50
C ARG A 202 -9.03 -44.35 -20.62
N GLY A 203 -8.62 -43.12 -20.21
CA GLY A 203 -9.45 -42.26 -19.43
C GLY A 203 -9.24 -42.43 -17.95
N TRP A 204 -10.26 -42.07 -17.17
CA TRP A 204 -10.18 -41.98 -15.71
C TRP A 204 -10.31 -43.32 -14.99
N ASP A 205 -10.61 -44.42 -15.68
CA ASP A 205 -10.63 -45.78 -15.14
C ASP A 205 -9.20 -46.25 -14.80
N SER A 206 -8.23 -45.80 -15.58
CA SER A 206 -6.78 -45.89 -15.27
C SER A 206 -6.26 -44.48 -15.03
N HIS A 207 -5.26 -44.32 -14.19
CA HIS A 207 -4.70 -43.01 -13.87
C HIS A 207 -3.24 -43.07 -13.52
N ASP A 208 -2.51 -42.08 -14.01
CA ASP A 208 -1.12 -41.86 -13.71
C ASP A 208 -0.95 -40.70 -12.73
N ASN A 209 -0.19 -40.94 -11.67
CA ASN A 209 0.13 -39.94 -10.69
C ASN A 209 1.59 -39.53 -10.84
N ASN A 210 1.82 -38.24 -10.75
CA ASN A 210 3.17 -37.67 -10.72
C ASN A 210 3.34 -36.86 -9.43
N LEU A 211 4.18 -37.32 -8.54
CA LEU A 211 4.61 -36.59 -7.38
C LEU A 211 5.87 -35.82 -7.71
N TYR A 212 5.97 -34.57 -7.29
CA TYR A 212 7.18 -33.78 -7.51
C TYR A 212 7.50 -32.85 -6.35
N VAL A 213 8.77 -32.54 -6.23
CA VAL A 213 9.29 -31.43 -5.46
C VAL A 213 10.09 -30.53 -6.41
N GLU A 214 9.94 -29.23 -6.27
CA GLU A 214 10.53 -28.24 -7.17
C GLU A 214 11.20 -27.14 -6.37
N LEU A 215 12.35 -26.69 -6.83
CA LEU A 215 13.05 -25.52 -6.32
C LEU A 215 13.32 -24.56 -7.48
N GLY A 216 13.00 -23.28 -7.30
CA GLY A 216 13.16 -22.32 -8.37
C GLY A 216 13.15 -20.88 -7.93
N LEU A 217 13.28 -20.01 -8.92
CA LEU A 217 13.21 -18.57 -8.77
C LEU A 217 11.97 -18.03 -9.45
N GLN A 218 11.33 -17.08 -8.78
CA GLN A 218 10.25 -16.28 -9.32
C GLN A 218 10.75 -14.85 -9.55
N PHE A 219 10.46 -14.30 -10.70
CA PHE A 219 10.72 -12.91 -11.06
C PHE A 219 9.43 -12.18 -11.27
N ASN A 220 9.22 -11.14 -10.48
CA ASN A 220 8.06 -10.27 -10.60
C ASN A 220 8.29 -9.25 -11.71
N LEU A 221 7.26 -9.04 -12.53
CA LEU A 221 7.32 -8.18 -13.71
C LEU A 221 6.54 -6.88 -13.49
N GLY A 222 7.11 -5.77 -13.92
CA GLY A 222 6.47 -4.46 -13.87
C GLY A 222 6.18 -3.96 -12.44
N LYS A 223 5.07 -3.24 -12.27
CA LYS A 223 4.63 -2.75 -10.94
C LYS A 223 4.13 -3.93 -10.09
N THR A 224 4.73 -4.10 -8.93
CA THR A 224 4.37 -5.15 -7.96
C THR A 224 3.85 -4.55 -6.67
N GLY A 225 3.03 -5.32 -5.97
CA GLY A 225 2.44 -4.92 -4.69
C GLY A 225 1.07 -4.25 -4.85
N TRP A 226 0.46 -3.95 -3.72
CA TRP A 226 -0.84 -3.27 -3.64
C TRP A 226 -0.76 -2.14 -2.62
N GLU A 227 -1.45 -1.05 -2.92
CA GLU A 227 -1.69 0.04 -1.98
C GLU A 227 -2.82 -0.36 -1.04
N LYS A 228 -2.62 -0.21 0.26
CA LYS A 228 -3.67 -0.49 1.24
C LYS A 228 -4.75 0.58 1.15
N THR A 229 -6.01 0.17 1.27
CA THR A 229 -7.14 1.11 1.29
C THR A 229 -7.16 1.83 2.63
N PRO A 230 -7.25 3.19 2.66
CA PRO A 230 -7.42 3.95 3.88
C PRO A 230 -8.67 3.50 4.65
N ASP A 231 -8.56 3.43 5.95
CA ASP A 231 -9.70 3.16 6.83
C ASP A 231 -10.36 4.48 7.24
N LEU A 232 -11.38 4.87 6.49
CA LEU A 232 -12.08 6.14 6.70
C LEU A 232 -12.74 6.23 8.08
N ASP A 233 -13.20 5.10 8.63
CA ASP A 233 -13.83 5.10 9.95
C ASP A 233 -12.78 5.34 11.05
N ALA A 234 -11.62 4.70 10.94
CA ALA A 234 -10.49 4.92 11.84
C ALA A 234 -9.92 6.35 11.70
N ILE A 235 -9.83 6.87 10.48
CA ILE A 235 -9.40 8.25 10.21
C ILE A 235 -10.40 9.24 10.82
N ASN A 236 -11.70 9.03 10.63
CA ASN A 236 -12.73 9.90 11.20
C ASN A 236 -12.74 9.84 12.73
N ALA A 237 -12.56 8.65 13.32
CA ALA A 237 -12.44 8.50 14.78
C ALA A 237 -11.20 9.22 15.32
N GLN A 238 -10.07 9.15 14.63
CA GLN A 238 -8.85 9.87 14.99
C GLN A 238 -9.03 11.38 14.88
N HIS A 239 -9.67 11.87 13.81
CA HIS A 239 -10.01 13.29 13.67
C HIS A 239 -10.97 13.75 14.75
N GLN A 240 -12.00 12.95 15.09
CA GLN A 240 -12.94 13.31 16.16
C GLN A 240 -12.24 13.39 17.51
N ALA A 241 -11.37 12.42 17.84
CA ALA A 241 -10.58 12.45 19.06
C ALA A 241 -9.65 13.69 19.12
N ALA A 242 -9.05 14.05 17.97
CA ALA A 242 -8.23 15.27 17.87
C ALA A 242 -9.05 16.55 18.07
N LEU A 243 -10.26 16.60 17.51
CA LEU A 243 -11.19 17.71 17.71
C LEU A 243 -11.63 17.83 19.17
N ASP A 244 -11.94 16.71 19.82
CA ASP A 244 -12.35 16.67 21.23
C ASP A 244 -11.20 17.13 22.15
N ALA A 245 -9.97 16.68 21.87
CA ALA A 245 -8.77 17.12 22.58
C ALA A 245 -8.51 18.64 22.36
N LEU A 246 -8.70 19.13 21.15
CA LEU A 246 -8.55 20.55 20.84
C LEU A 246 -9.62 21.40 21.53
N ASN A 247 -10.88 20.94 21.53
CA ASN A 247 -11.98 21.60 22.22
C ASN A 247 -11.76 21.62 23.75
N SER A 248 -11.19 20.56 24.33
CA SER A 248 -10.80 20.56 25.75
C SER A 248 -9.73 21.62 26.03
N ARG A 249 -8.68 21.66 25.21
CA ARG A 249 -7.61 22.67 25.35
C ARG A 249 -8.15 24.10 25.17
N LEU A 250 -9.11 24.28 24.24
CA LEU A 250 -9.76 25.58 24.07
C LEU A 250 -10.49 26.01 25.32
N ARG A 251 -11.31 25.11 25.91
CA ARG A 251 -12.02 25.40 27.16
C ARG A 251 -11.07 25.71 28.32
N ASP A 252 -9.96 24.96 28.42
CA ASP A 252 -8.94 25.19 29.44
C ASP A 252 -8.28 26.56 29.25
N ALA A 253 -7.97 26.93 28.00
CA ALA A 253 -7.41 28.23 27.67
C ALA A 253 -8.40 29.37 27.90
N GLU A 254 -9.70 29.18 27.60
CA GLU A 254 -10.75 30.14 27.88
C GLU A 254 -10.95 30.36 29.40
N ALA A 255 -10.95 29.27 30.18
CA ALA A 255 -11.02 29.31 31.63
C ALA A 255 -9.81 30.03 32.23
N GLU A 256 -8.60 29.75 31.74
CA GLU A 256 -7.38 30.43 32.18
C GLU A 256 -7.42 31.93 31.77
N ASN A 257 -7.88 32.24 30.55
CA ASN A 257 -8.08 33.63 30.13
C ASN A 257 -9.09 34.39 31.02
N ALA A 258 -10.19 33.73 31.39
CA ALA A 258 -11.17 34.32 32.31
C ALA A 258 -10.52 34.59 33.68
N ARG A 259 -9.77 33.65 34.20
CA ARG A 259 -9.03 33.77 35.47
C ARG A 259 -7.96 34.86 35.42
N LEU A 260 -7.23 34.97 34.32
CA LEU A 260 -6.23 36.02 34.12
C LEU A 260 -6.87 37.41 34.00
N ARG A 261 -8.03 37.53 33.35
CA ARG A 261 -8.80 38.78 33.25
C ARG A 261 -9.31 39.22 34.62
N GLU A 262 -9.81 38.29 35.42
CA GLU A 262 -10.24 38.57 36.78
C GLU A 262 -9.04 39.00 37.67
N ALA A 263 -7.91 38.29 37.55
CA ALA A 263 -6.69 38.66 38.24
C ALA A 263 -6.16 40.05 37.82
N LEU A 264 -6.28 40.38 36.50
CA LEU A 264 -5.90 41.70 35.97
C LEU A 264 -6.84 42.81 36.43
N ALA A 265 -8.16 42.55 36.50
CA ALA A 265 -9.15 43.50 36.98
C ALA A 265 -8.96 43.83 38.47
N ASN A 266 -8.43 42.87 39.25
CA ASN A 266 -8.13 43.03 40.66
C ASN A 266 -6.74 43.63 40.92
N GLN A 267 -5.90 43.87 39.91
CA GLN A 267 -4.64 44.60 40.02
C GLN A 267 -4.88 46.09 39.89
N LYS A 268 -4.34 46.87 40.82
CA LYS A 268 -4.26 48.32 40.69
C LYS A 268 -3.51 48.70 39.42
N PRO A 269 -3.93 49.76 38.70
CA PRO A 269 -3.33 50.13 37.41
C PRO A 269 -1.82 50.41 37.57
N VAL A 270 -1.01 49.58 36.96
CA VAL A 270 0.41 49.86 36.72
C VAL A 270 0.49 50.35 35.27
N GLU A 271 0.81 51.64 35.10
CA GLU A 271 1.15 52.23 33.82
C GLU A 271 2.36 51.56 33.22
N THR A 272 2.20 50.61 32.36
CA THR A 272 3.16 50.19 31.31
C THR A 272 2.57 49.00 30.53
N ILE A 273 1.64 49.25 29.61
CA ILE A 273 1.04 48.20 28.72
C ILE A 273 1.33 48.57 27.25
N SER A 274 2.50 49.09 26.87
CA SER A 274 2.62 49.49 25.45
C SER A 274 3.45 48.57 24.56
N GLU A 275 4.34 47.75 25.08
CA GLU A 275 5.21 46.93 24.20
C GLU A 275 4.69 45.49 23.93
N SER A 276 4.12 44.81 24.92
CA SER A 276 3.68 43.40 24.74
C SER A 276 2.43 43.26 23.89
N VAL A 277 1.57 44.30 23.85
CA VAL A 277 0.35 44.30 23.00
C VAL A 277 0.73 44.51 21.53
N LYS A 278 1.72 45.34 21.23
CA LYS A 278 2.22 45.54 19.86
C LYS A 278 2.80 44.28 19.25
N GLU A 279 3.50 43.49 20.03
CA GLU A 279 4.12 42.23 19.57
C GLU A 279 3.09 41.12 19.26
N LEU A 280 1.99 41.04 20.04
CA LEU A 280 0.92 40.09 19.80
C LEU A 280 0.08 40.45 18.56
N ILE A 281 -0.08 41.70 18.27
CA ILE A 281 -0.92 42.24 17.17
C ILE A 281 -0.15 42.19 15.83
N SER A 282 1.19 42.22 15.85
CA SER A 282 2.02 42.07 14.65
C SER A 282 2.14 40.63 14.17
N THR A 283 1.66 39.64 14.93
CA THR A 283 1.70 38.24 14.54
C THR A 283 0.73 37.95 13.39
N PRO A 284 1.18 37.37 12.26
CA PRO A 284 0.33 37.11 11.12
C PRO A 284 -0.76 36.06 11.42
N ILE A 285 -2.01 36.39 11.18
CA ILE A 285 -3.16 35.47 11.27
C ILE A 285 -3.36 34.81 9.94
N SER A 286 -3.43 33.46 9.91
CA SER A 286 -3.57 32.65 8.69
C SER A 286 -5.01 32.27 8.42
N VAL A 287 -5.40 32.32 7.14
CA VAL A 287 -6.66 31.81 6.57
C VAL A 287 -6.30 30.81 5.47
N PHE A 288 -6.91 29.64 5.50
CA PHE A 288 -6.52 28.53 4.63
C PHE A 288 -7.45 28.36 3.43
N PHE A 289 -6.89 27.75 2.36
CA PHE A 289 -7.55 27.53 1.08
C PHE A 289 -7.38 26.08 0.61
N ASN A 290 -8.37 25.56 -0.09
CA ASN A 290 -8.26 24.26 -0.73
C ASN A 290 -7.31 24.30 -1.94
N ILE A 291 -6.86 23.12 -2.38
CA ILE A 291 -6.00 22.99 -3.57
C ILE A 291 -6.69 23.61 -4.78
N ASP A 292 -5.94 24.40 -5.52
CA ASP A 292 -6.39 25.11 -6.75
C ASP A 292 -7.65 25.99 -6.56
N LYS A 293 -7.95 26.40 -5.31
CA LYS A 293 -9.07 27.29 -4.98
C LYS A 293 -8.58 28.61 -4.42
N THR A 294 -9.41 29.64 -4.66
CA THR A 294 -9.23 31.01 -4.17
C THR A 294 -10.29 31.44 -3.18
N ASN A 295 -11.31 30.61 -2.95
CA ASN A 295 -12.31 30.82 -1.88
C ASN A 295 -11.81 30.22 -0.56
N ILE A 296 -12.14 30.89 0.55
CA ILE A 296 -11.77 30.49 1.90
C ILE A 296 -12.32 29.11 2.23
N ALA A 297 -11.46 28.20 2.72
CA ALA A 297 -11.82 26.82 3.00
C ALA A 297 -12.77 26.70 4.20
N SER A 298 -12.61 27.55 5.20
CA SER A 298 -13.43 27.53 6.42
C SER A 298 -13.72 28.94 6.92
N GLN A 299 -15.00 29.25 7.14
CA GLN A 299 -15.41 30.51 7.77
C GLN A 299 -14.92 30.62 9.23
N LYS A 300 -14.53 29.52 9.86
CA LYS A 300 -13.94 29.53 11.22
C LYS A 300 -12.61 30.28 11.26
N ASP A 301 -11.84 30.27 10.17
CA ASP A 301 -10.54 30.97 10.09
C ASP A 301 -10.73 32.50 10.21
N LEU A 302 -11.91 33.02 9.85
CA LEU A 302 -12.21 34.44 9.91
C LEU A 302 -12.52 34.98 11.33
N VAL A 303 -12.63 34.12 12.33
CA VAL A 303 -12.94 34.55 13.71
C VAL A 303 -11.85 35.50 14.24
N ASN A 304 -10.60 35.11 14.12
CA ASN A 304 -9.46 35.92 14.55
C ASN A 304 -9.22 37.13 13.60
N VAL A 305 -9.50 36.94 12.30
CA VAL A 305 -9.40 38.01 11.32
C VAL A 305 -10.40 39.16 11.64
N ARG A 306 -11.63 38.86 12.10
CA ARG A 306 -12.61 39.86 12.53
C ARG A 306 -12.11 40.64 13.72
N ALA A 307 -11.48 39.98 14.70
CA ALA A 307 -10.92 40.67 15.85
C ALA A 307 -9.80 41.65 15.43
N LEU A 308 -8.90 41.19 14.52
CA LEU A 308 -7.86 42.05 13.98
C LEU A 308 -8.40 43.19 13.13
N ALA A 309 -9.42 42.95 12.29
CA ALA A 309 -10.07 43.94 11.48
C ALA A 309 -10.69 45.06 12.36
N LYS A 310 -11.42 44.68 13.42
CA LYS A 310 -11.96 45.60 14.39
C LYS A 310 -10.88 46.44 15.05
N TYR A 311 -9.78 45.77 15.50
CA TYR A 311 -8.65 46.48 16.09
C TYR A 311 -8.03 47.50 15.12
N ALA A 312 -7.83 47.08 13.85
CA ALA A 312 -7.27 47.95 12.83
C ALA A 312 -8.16 49.18 12.53
N VAL A 313 -9.49 49.00 12.52
CA VAL A 313 -10.47 50.09 12.36
C VAL A 313 -10.40 51.04 13.56
N ASP A 314 -10.48 50.50 14.80
CA ASP A 314 -10.52 51.29 16.03
C ASP A 314 -9.23 52.09 16.25
N ASN A 315 -8.07 51.58 15.75
CA ASN A 315 -6.76 52.23 15.92
C ASN A 315 -6.21 52.86 14.63
N ASN A 316 -7.00 52.89 13.55
CA ASN A 316 -6.61 53.42 12.24
C ASN A 316 -5.31 52.84 11.66
N ASN A 317 -5.01 51.54 11.94
CA ASN A 317 -3.81 50.86 11.52
C ASN A 317 -3.87 50.39 10.05
N ASN A 318 -2.71 50.22 9.42
CA ASN A 318 -2.56 49.59 8.13
C ASN A 318 -2.47 48.06 8.29
N LEU A 319 -2.96 47.33 7.29
CA LEU A 319 -2.90 45.85 7.23
C LEU A 319 -2.10 45.39 6.02
N LEU A 320 -1.23 44.41 6.24
CA LEU A 320 -0.56 43.68 5.17
C LEU A 320 -1.22 42.31 5.02
N VAL A 321 -1.74 42.04 3.83
CA VAL A 321 -2.32 40.76 3.44
C VAL A 321 -1.34 40.07 2.49
N THR A 322 -0.86 38.91 2.87
CA THR A 322 0.08 38.13 2.05
C THR A 322 -0.52 36.78 1.70
N GLY A 323 -0.66 36.50 0.43
CA GLY A 323 -1.13 35.19 -0.08
C GLY A 323 0.02 34.27 -0.45
N TYR A 324 -0.23 32.96 -0.30
CA TYR A 324 0.72 31.91 -0.56
C TYR A 324 0.03 30.72 -1.29
N ALA A 325 0.79 30.00 -2.09
CA ALA A 325 0.44 28.70 -2.65
C ALA A 325 1.46 27.67 -2.17
N ASP A 326 1.13 26.38 -2.24
CA ASP A 326 2.13 25.34 -2.00
C ASP A 326 3.03 25.15 -3.23
N SER A 327 4.32 24.90 -3.01
CA SER A 327 5.29 24.72 -4.09
C SER A 327 5.25 23.32 -4.72
N ALA A 328 4.60 22.35 -4.06
CA ALA A 328 4.58 20.96 -4.51
C ALA A 328 3.54 20.69 -5.60
N THR A 329 2.59 21.62 -5.80
CA THR A 329 1.54 21.48 -6.80
C THR A 329 1.46 22.70 -7.72
N GLY A 330 1.06 22.47 -8.99
CA GLY A 330 0.93 23.52 -9.98
C GLY A 330 2.25 24.01 -10.60
N THR A 331 2.15 24.98 -11.49
CA THR A 331 3.32 25.66 -12.07
C THR A 331 3.66 26.92 -11.29
N PRO A 332 4.89 27.45 -11.38
CA PRO A 332 5.25 28.72 -10.73
C PRO A 332 4.30 29.86 -11.08
N GLN A 333 3.87 29.99 -12.35
CA GLN A 333 2.94 31.00 -12.82
C GLN A 333 1.55 30.82 -12.19
N ARG A 334 1.06 29.56 -12.11
CA ARG A 334 -0.22 29.27 -11.49
C ARG A 334 -0.19 29.56 -9.99
N ASN A 335 0.90 29.21 -9.32
CA ASN A 335 1.07 29.46 -7.89
C ASN A 335 1.19 30.96 -7.59
N GLN A 336 1.85 31.72 -8.44
CA GLN A 336 1.88 33.17 -8.32
C GLN A 336 0.46 33.76 -8.42
N TRP A 337 -0.29 33.38 -9.44
CA TRP A 337 -1.67 33.83 -9.62
C TRP A 337 -2.58 33.41 -8.42
N LEU A 338 -2.47 32.15 -7.98
CA LEU A 338 -3.23 31.67 -6.81
C LEU A 338 -2.93 32.47 -5.54
N SER A 339 -1.67 32.80 -5.31
CA SER A 339 -1.26 33.56 -4.13
C SER A 339 -1.83 34.99 -4.17
N GLU A 340 -1.81 35.64 -5.33
CA GLU A 340 -2.37 36.99 -5.51
C GLU A 340 -3.89 36.97 -5.31
N GLU A 341 -4.62 36.03 -5.92
CA GLU A 341 -6.08 35.95 -5.77
C GLU A 341 -6.51 35.56 -4.33
N ARG A 342 -5.71 34.76 -3.62
CA ARG A 342 -5.94 34.46 -2.19
C ARG A 342 -5.76 35.69 -1.31
N ALA A 343 -4.73 36.49 -1.56
CA ALA A 343 -4.53 37.76 -0.87
C ALA A 343 -5.69 38.69 -1.14
N LYS A 344 -6.14 38.79 -2.37
CA LYS A 344 -7.30 39.61 -2.77
C LYS A 344 -8.61 39.14 -2.13
N THR A 345 -8.84 37.82 -2.05
CA THR A 345 -10.03 37.28 -1.37
C THR A 345 -10.05 37.68 0.11
N LEU A 346 -8.93 37.53 0.83
CA LEU A 346 -8.85 37.91 2.23
C LEU A 346 -8.96 39.44 2.42
N ALA A 347 -8.39 40.25 1.52
CA ALA A 347 -8.52 41.69 1.54
C ALA A 347 -9.98 42.13 1.34
N ASN A 348 -10.72 41.50 0.44
CA ASN A 348 -12.15 41.78 0.25
C ASN A 348 -12.96 41.46 1.52
N GLU A 349 -12.64 40.34 2.20
CA GLU A 349 -13.27 40.03 3.49
C GLU A 349 -12.98 41.11 4.57
N LEU A 350 -11.76 41.63 4.62
CA LEU A 350 -11.39 42.71 5.53
C LEU A 350 -12.17 44.00 5.20
N VAL A 351 -12.37 44.30 3.93
CA VAL A 351 -13.23 45.44 3.51
C VAL A 351 -14.67 45.22 3.94
N ASN A 352 -15.22 44.01 3.77
CA ASN A 352 -16.55 43.63 4.25
C ASN A 352 -16.69 43.76 5.78
N MET A 353 -15.57 43.63 6.52
CA MET A 353 -15.49 43.81 7.97
C MET A 353 -15.29 45.29 8.39
N GLY A 354 -15.26 46.24 7.44
CA GLY A 354 -15.19 47.66 7.69
C GLY A 354 -13.82 48.30 7.57
N VAL A 355 -12.78 47.55 7.18
CA VAL A 355 -11.44 48.11 6.95
C VAL A 355 -11.42 48.89 5.64
N GLN A 356 -10.91 50.12 5.64
CA GLN A 356 -10.81 50.93 4.41
C GLN A 356 -9.81 50.29 3.42
N SER A 357 -10.15 50.21 2.15
CA SER A 357 -9.33 49.57 1.12
C SER A 357 -7.94 50.20 0.96
N ASN A 358 -7.81 51.50 1.19
CA ASN A 358 -6.53 52.20 1.15
C ASN A 358 -5.58 51.87 2.33
N LYS A 359 -6.12 51.18 3.34
CA LYS A 359 -5.35 50.69 4.52
C LYS A 359 -4.88 49.25 4.34
N ILE A 360 -5.17 48.60 3.22
CA ILE A 360 -4.83 47.18 2.98
C ILE A 360 -3.82 47.08 1.85
N THR A 361 -2.63 46.61 2.18
CA THR A 361 -1.60 46.26 1.19
C THR A 361 -1.68 44.77 0.89
N GLN A 362 -1.69 44.41 -0.38
CA GLN A 362 -1.81 43.03 -0.83
C GLN A 362 -0.51 42.55 -1.52
N VAL A 363 -0.04 41.35 -1.17
CA VAL A 363 1.17 40.75 -1.76
C VAL A 363 0.93 39.27 -2.04
N GLY A 364 1.25 38.79 -3.24
CA GLY A 364 1.34 37.37 -3.57
C GLY A 364 2.77 36.88 -3.50
N LYS A 365 3.05 35.82 -2.77
CA LYS A 365 4.40 35.23 -2.60
C LYS A 365 4.63 33.97 -3.47
N GLY A 366 3.64 33.60 -4.30
CA GLY A 366 3.75 32.40 -5.14
C GLY A 366 3.74 31.09 -4.35
N GLY A 367 4.39 30.10 -4.93
CA GLY A 367 4.57 28.79 -4.28
C GLY A 367 5.68 28.82 -3.23
N VAL A 368 5.35 28.39 -2.01
CA VAL A 368 6.28 28.35 -0.87
C VAL A 368 6.23 26.98 -0.17
N GLU A 369 7.28 26.67 0.59
CA GLU A 369 7.40 25.45 1.41
C GLU A 369 7.85 25.81 2.84
N THR A 370 7.16 26.77 3.44
CA THR A 370 7.53 27.32 4.76
C THR A 370 6.87 26.59 5.93
N LEU A 371 5.81 25.82 5.69
CA LEU A 371 5.08 25.07 6.71
C LEU A 371 4.92 23.60 6.31
N THR A 372 4.91 22.74 7.32
CA THR A 372 4.63 21.30 7.21
C THR A 372 3.37 20.97 8.00
N PRO A 373 2.42 20.19 7.44
CA PRO A 373 2.41 19.61 6.09
C PRO A 373 2.32 20.67 4.97
N ILE A 374 2.74 20.32 3.77
CA ILE A 374 2.86 21.21 2.62
C ILE A 374 1.53 21.96 2.31
N SER A 375 0.39 21.30 2.60
CA SER A 375 -0.95 21.87 2.45
C SER A 375 -1.17 23.15 3.26
N PHE A 376 -0.44 23.37 4.36
CA PHE A 376 -0.55 24.59 5.17
C PHE A 376 0.03 25.82 4.47
N ASN A 377 0.74 25.64 3.37
CA ASN A 377 1.19 26.74 2.53
C ASN A 377 0.09 27.28 1.59
N ARG A 378 -1.09 26.63 1.51
CA ARG A 378 -2.26 27.15 0.82
C ARG A 378 -3.03 28.09 1.72
N ARG A 379 -2.47 29.28 1.96
CA ARG A 379 -3.02 30.24 2.92
C ARG A 379 -2.90 31.69 2.44
N ALA A 380 -3.59 32.57 3.09
CA ALA A 380 -3.29 33.99 3.14
C ALA A 380 -3.14 34.41 4.60
N THR A 381 -2.21 35.30 4.87
CA THR A 381 -1.98 35.87 6.21
C THR A 381 -2.37 37.35 6.22
N VAL A 382 -2.84 37.82 7.36
CA VAL A 382 -3.04 39.24 7.62
C VAL A 382 -2.33 39.62 8.90
N GLN A 383 -1.66 40.77 8.88
CA GLN A 383 -0.99 41.36 10.05
C GLN A 383 -1.12 42.88 10.02
N VAL A 384 -1.02 43.51 11.19
CA VAL A 384 -0.91 44.97 11.31
C VAL A 384 0.48 45.41 10.90
N THR A 385 0.54 46.50 10.15
CA THR A 385 1.78 47.21 9.84
C THR A 385 1.70 48.63 10.34
N ASP A 386 2.79 49.18 10.79
CA ASP A 386 2.90 50.59 11.23
C ASP A 386 2.67 51.55 10.06
#